data_cf5528af74d09d8bef11efee69fddcab
#
_entry.id   cf5528af74d09d8bef11efee69fddcab
#
_cell.length_a   1.000
_cell.length_b   1.000
_cell.length_c   1.000
_cell.angle_alpha   90.00
_cell.angle_beta   90.00
_cell.angle_gamma   90.00
#
_symmetry.space_group_name_H-M   'P 1'
#
loop_
_entity.id
_entity.type
_entity.pdbx_description
1 polymer ?
#
loop_
_entity_poly.entity_id
_entity_poly.type
_entity_poly.pdbx_seq_one_letter_code
_entity_poly.pdbx_strand_id
1 'polypeptide(L)'
;MEVESISGKMVTIVPILRAGLGLMDGVLDMVPGAKISVVGLYRNEETLEPVEYYVKLAKEIDQRIAIILDPMLATGGSLIATIDLLKKRGCKRILSLNLVCAPEGIKRVEEAHPDVDIYTAAVDSHLDEHGYIIPGLGDAGDRIFGTR
;
A
#
# COMPACT_ATOMS: atom_id res chain seq x y z
N MET A 1 15.59 -32.65 -5.40
CA MET A 1 14.22 -32.08 -5.59
C MET A 1 14.43 -30.62 -5.96
N GLU A 2 14.11 -30.24 -7.18
CA GLU A 2 14.10 -28.81 -7.56
C GLU A 2 12.86 -28.16 -6.95
N VAL A 3 13.06 -27.06 -6.22
CA VAL A 3 11.98 -26.26 -5.65
C VAL A 3 12.01 -24.91 -6.35
N GLU A 4 10.92 -24.55 -7.01
CA GLU A 4 10.77 -23.20 -7.53
C GLU A 4 10.64 -22.22 -6.37
N SER A 5 11.54 -21.25 -6.31
CA SER A 5 11.49 -20.18 -5.29
C SER A 5 11.47 -18.81 -5.97
N ILE A 6 10.73 -17.89 -5.38
CA ILE A 6 10.71 -16.51 -5.86
C ILE A 6 12.05 -15.85 -5.53
N SER A 7 12.73 -15.35 -6.56
CA SER A 7 13.92 -14.53 -6.34
C SER A 7 13.50 -13.18 -5.74
N GLY A 8 13.83 -12.94 -4.47
CA GLY A 8 13.57 -11.66 -3.82
C GLY A 8 14.21 -10.46 -4.49
N LYS A 9 15.18 -10.70 -5.38
CA LYS A 9 15.82 -9.64 -6.18
C LYS A 9 14.86 -8.99 -7.18
N MET A 10 13.79 -9.70 -7.55
CA MET A 10 12.76 -9.21 -8.48
C MET A 10 11.60 -8.50 -7.78
N VAL A 11 11.56 -8.52 -6.45
CA VAL A 11 10.46 -7.97 -5.66
C VAL A 11 10.95 -6.80 -4.81
N THR A 12 10.14 -5.75 -4.73
CA THR A 12 10.25 -4.71 -3.72
C THR A 12 8.94 -4.55 -2.99
N ILE A 13 8.98 -4.51 -1.68
CA ILE A 13 7.82 -4.14 -0.85
C ILE A 13 7.85 -2.65 -0.59
N VAL A 14 6.67 -2.03 -0.67
CA VAL A 14 6.52 -0.57 -0.60
C VAL A 14 5.55 -0.22 0.52
N PRO A 15 5.97 -0.25 1.79
CA PRO A 15 5.12 0.20 2.87
C PRO A 15 4.85 1.70 2.75
N ILE A 16 3.57 2.07 2.85
CA ILE A 16 3.17 3.47 3.01
C ILE A 16 3.26 3.81 4.51
N LEU A 17 4.11 4.75 4.86
CA LEU A 17 4.28 5.17 6.24
C LEU A 17 3.00 5.84 6.76
N ARG A 18 2.63 5.61 7.98
CA ARG A 18 3.29 4.72 8.98
C ARG A 18 2.70 3.30 8.98
N ALA A 19 1.40 3.17 8.76
CA ALA A 19 0.64 1.94 8.97
C ALA A 19 1.15 0.75 8.14
N GLY A 20 1.68 1.00 6.94
CA GLY A 20 2.25 -0.04 6.08
C GLY A 20 3.39 -0.83 6.70
N LEU A 21 4.09 -0.27 7.69
CA LEU A 21 5.12 -0.97 8.45
C LEU A 21 4.56 -2.19 9.22
N GLY A 22 3.29 -2.16 9.60
CA GLY A 22 2.66 -3.26 10.32
C GLY A 22 2.49 -4.55 9.50
N LEU A 23 2.53 -4.46 8.16
CA LEU A 23 2.47 -5.62 7.26
C LEU A 23 3.85 -6.09 6.79
N MET A 24 4.89 -5.31 7.03
CA MET A 24 6.21 -5.53 6.44
C MET A 24 6.85 -6.85 6.89
N ASP A 25 6.85 -7.14 8.17
CA ASP A 25 7.49 -8.33 8.73
C ASP A 25 6.86 -9.61 8.18
N GLY A 26 5.53 -9.67 8.11
CA GLY A 26 4.82 -10.82 7.55
C GLY A 26 5.16 -11.10 6.09
N VAL A 27 5.33 -10.06 5.30
CA VAL A 27 5.72 -10.21 3.89
C VAL A 27 7.19 -10.61 3.75
N LEU A 28 8.08 -10.05 4.58
CA LEU A 28 9.50 -10.42 4.59
C LEU A 28 9.73 -11.86 5.05
N ASP A 29 8.91 -12.38 5.94
CA ASP A 29 8.97 -13.80 6.32
C ASP A 29 8.69 -14.73 5.13
N MET A 30 7.81 -14.30 4.21
CA MET A 30 7.48 -15.06 3.00
C MET A 30 8.47 -14.82 1.87
N VAL A 31 9.00 -13.61 1.73
CA VAL A 31 9.92 -13.19 0.67
C VAL A 31 11.13 -12.47 1.28
N PRO A 32 12.02 -13.20 1.97
CA PRO A 32 13.11 -12.58 2.76
C PRO A 32 14.13 -11.82 1.92
N GLY A 33 14.23 -12.13 0.63
CA GLY A 33 15.13 -11.44 -0.30
C GLY A 33 14.55 -10.15 -0.91
N ALA A 34 13.30 -9.80 -0.61
CA ALA A 34 12.67 -8.59 -1.14
C ALA A 34 13.43 -7.32 -0.73
N LYS A 35 13.51 -6.35 -1.64
CA LYS A 35 14.00 -5.02 -1.30
C LYS A 35 12.88 -4.20 -0.68
N ILE A 36 13.24 -3.22 0.14
CA ILE A 36 12.29 -2.34 0.80
C ILE A 36 12.37 -0.96 0.16
N SER A 37 11.24 -0.49 -0.36
CA SER A 37 11.04 0.86 -0.84
C SER A 37 10.05 1.54 0.10
N VAL A 38 10.39 2.73 0.61
CA VAL A 38 9.54 3.41 1.60
C VAL A 38 8.92 4.65 0.98
N VAL A 39 7.61 4.79 1.14
CA VAL A 39 6.85 5.97 0.73
C VAL A 39 6.15 6.56 1.95
N GLY A 40 6.48 7.82 2.25
CA GLY A 40 5.83 8.59 3.30
C GLY A 40 4.83 9.57 2.71
N LEU A 41 3.57 9.41 3.09
CA LEU A 41 2.46 10.29 2.71
C LEU A 41 1.71 10.72 3.96
N TYR A 42 1.26 11.97 3.96
CA TYR A 42 0.26 12.44 4.90
C TYR A 42 -0.91 13.10 4.15
N ARG A 43 -2.06 13.13 4.77
CA ARG A 43 -3.21 13.84 4.22
C ARG A 43 -3.14 15.31 4.63
N ASN A 44 -3.18 16.21 3.65
CA ASN A 44 -3.35 17.63 3.93
C ASN A 44 -4.73 17.87 4.57
N GLU A 45 -4.76 18.53 5.71
CA GLU A 45 -6.01 18.75 6.48
C GLU A 45 -7.00 19.68 5.77
N GLU A 46 -6.50 20.60 4.94
CA GLU A 46 -7.34 21.57 4.22
C GLU A 46 -7.85 21.01 2.89
N THR A 47 -6.97 20.40 2.10
CA THR A 47 -7.30 19.92 0.75
C THR A 47 -7.74 18.47 0.72
N LEU A 48 -7.47 17.70 1.79
CA LEU A 48 -7.67 16.25 1.90
C LEU A 48 -6.87 15.43 0.86
N GLU A 49 -5.94 16.07 0.17
CA GLU A 49 -5.07 15.43 -0.80
C GLU A 49 -3.84 14.80 -0.13
N PRO A 50 -3.34 13.68 -0.67
CA PRO A 50 -2.12 13.08 -0.17
C PRO A 50 -0.91 13.96 -0.52
N VAL A 51 -0.04 14.19 0.45
CA VAL A 51 1.21 14.93 0.31
C VAL A 51 2.38 14.01 0.59
N GLU A 52 3.29 13.94 -0.38
CA GLU A 52 4.54 13.17 -0.26
C GLU A 52 5.55 13.95 0.60
N TYR A 53 6.10 13.33 1.62
CA TYR A 53 7.17 13.91 2.42
C TYR A 53 8.46 13.07 2.44
N TYR A 54 8.39 11.79 2.05
CA TYR A 54 9.55 10.91 2.00
C TYR A 54 9.39 9.82 0.96
N VAL A 55 10.37 9.68 0.08
CA VAL A 55 10.42 8.58 -0.89
C VAL A 55 11.82 8.04 -1.01
N LYS A 56 11.97 6.75 -0.78
CA LYS A 56 13.20 6.01 -1.02
C LYS A 56 12.87 4.68 -1.69
N LEU A 57 13.11 4.60 -2.98
CA LEU A 57 12.82 3.40 -3.78
C LEU A 57 14.06 2.53 -3.95
N ALA A 58 13.84 1.23 -4.09
CA ALA A 58 14.88 0.29 -4.47
C ALA A 58 15.46 0.65 -5.83
N LYS A 59 16.73 0.36 -6.04
CA LYS A 59 17.37 0.50 -7.36
C LYS A 59 16.67 -0.42 -8.37
N GLU A 60 16.66 0.00 -9.64
CA GLU A 60 16.08 -0.78 -10.74
C GLU A 60 14.59 -1.10 -10.52
N ILE A 61 13.85 -0.09 -10.02
CA ILE A 61 12.40 -0.23 -9.74
C ILE A 61 11.60 -0.60 -10.99
N ASP A 62 12.06 -0.22 -12.17
CA ASP A 62 11.50 -0.56 -13.47
C ASP A 62 11.56 -2.05 -13.82
N GLN A 63 12.43 -2.80 -13.13
CA GLN A 63 12.61 -4.24 -13.32
C GLN A 63 11.99 -5.08 -12.19
N ARG A 64 11.35 -4.44 -11.21
CA ARG A 64 10.81 -5.10 -10.01
C ARG A 64 9.29 -5.17 -10.03
N ILE A 65 8.78 -6.16 -9.34
CA ILE A 65 7.38 -6.21 -8.92
C ILE A 65 7.28 -5.42 -7.62
N ALA A 66 6.47 -4.37 -7.61
CA ALA A 66 6.22 -3.59 -6.40
C ALA A 66 4.95 -4.09 -5.70
N ILE A 67 5.08 -4.45 -4.44
CA ILE A 67 3.98 -4.83 -3.55
C ILE A 67 3.78 -3.69 -2.56
N ILE A 68 2.73 -2.90 -2.75
CA ILE A 68 2.40 -1.80 -1.85
C ILE A 68 1.73 -2.38 -0.61
N LEU A 69 2.18 -1.96 0.56
CA LEU A 69 1.62 -2.37 1.85
C LEU A 69 0.87 -1.19 2.48
N ASP A 70 -0.44 -1.32 2.57
CA ASP A 70 -1.30 -0.36 3.25
C ASP A 70 -2.45 -1.11 3.93
N PRO A 71 -2.48 -1.22 5.28
CA PRO A 71 -3.49 -1.99 5.98
C PRO A 71 -4.92 -1.57 5.69
N MET A 72 -5.16 -0.27 5.47
CA MET A 72 -6.51 0.30 5.38
C MET A 72 -6.70 1.03 4.05
N LEU A 73 -7.34 0.37 3.08
CA LEU A 73 -7.77 1.04 1.84
C LEU A 73 -9.14 1.69 2.07
N ALA A 74 -9.12 2.93 2.50
CA ALA A 74 -10.34 3.72 2.75
C ALA A 74 -10.80 4.49 1.50
N THR A 75 -10.31 5.70 1.29
CA THR A 75 -10.69 6.53 0.13
C THR A 75 -9.91 6.23 -1.14
N GLY A 76 -8.79 5.50 -1.02
CA GLY A 76 -7.89 5.18 -2.13
C GLY A 76 -6.87 6.26 -2.49
N GLY A 77 -6.94 7.44 -1.88
CA GLY A 77 -6.05 8.55 -2.24
C GLY A 77 -4.56 8.24 -2.07
N SER A 78 -4.16 7.72 -0.92
CA SER A 78 -2.76 7.37 -0.64
C SER A 78 -2.25 6.24 -1.54
N LEU A 79 -3.08 5.24 -1.81
CA LEU A 79 -2.72 4.14 -2.69
C LEU A 79 -2.55 4.62 -4.14
N ILE A 80 -3.49 5.42 -4.66
CA ILE A 80 -3.40 6.01 -6.00
C ILE A 80 -2.13 6.87 -6.14
N ALA A 81 -1.87 7.75 -5.17
CA ALA A 81 -0.67 8.58 -5.20
C ALA A 81 0.62 7.75 -5.21
N THR A 82 0.67 6.65 -4.46
CA THR A 82 1.81 5.73 -4.45
C THR A 82 1.97 5.00 -5.78
N ILE A 83 0.87 4.54 -6.39
CA ILE A 83 0.90 3.91 -7.71
C ILE A 83 1.38 4.90 -8.78
N ASP A 84 0.87 6.13 -8.77
CA ASP A 84 1.31 7.18 -9.69
C ASP A 84 2.81 7.44 -9.58
N LEU A 85 3.32 7.54 -8.34
CA LEU A 85 4.73 7.70 -8.07
C LEU A 85 5.57 6.55 -8.63
N LEU A 86 5.17 5.32 -8.39
CA LEU A 86 5.88 4.13 -8.87
C LEU A 86 5.87 4.04 -10.40
N LYS A 87 4.73 4.31 -11.03
CA LYS A 87 4.62 4.36 -12.50
C LYS A 87 5.49 5.46 -13.10
N LYS A 88 5.51 6.64 -12.49
CA LYS A 88 6.39 7.75 -12.90
C LYS A 88 7.87 7.38 -12.84
N ARG A 89 8.26 6.50 -11.93
CA ARG A 89 9.63 5.97 -11.81
C ARG A 89 9.89 4.73 -12.68
N GLY A 90 8.94 4.35 -13.51
CA GLY A 90 9.08 3.28 -14.50
C GLY A 90 8.66 1.89 -14.01
N CYS A 91 8.12 1.76 -12.81
CA CYS A 91 7.61 0.48 -12.31
C CYS A 91 6.43 0.00 -13.16
N LYS A 92 6.53 -1.21 -13.70
CA LYS A 92 5.56 -1.74 -14.67
C LYS A 92 4.56 -2.70 -14.05
N ARG A 93 4.94 -3.35 -12.97
CA ARG A 93 4.09 -4.34 -12.29
C ARG A 93 3.93 -3.96 -10.82
N ILE A 94 2.71 -3.61 -10.48
CA ILE A 94 2.34 -3.10 -9.16
C ILE A 94 1.13 -3.89 -8.68
N LEU A 95 1.17 -4.28 -7.42
CA LEU A 95 0.02 -4.82 -6.71
C LEU A 95 -0.04 -4.23 -5.29
N SER A 96 -1.19 -4.30 -4.66
CA SER A 96 -1.39 -3.82 -3.31
C SER A 96 -1.84 -4.94 -2.39
N LEU A 97 -1.34 -4.92 -1.18
CA LEU A 97 -1.72 -5.83 -0.10
C LEU A 97 -2.32 -5.01 1.04
N ASN A 98 -3.57 -5.28 1.34
CA ASN A 98 -4.36 -4.56 2.31
C ASN A 98 -4.95 -5.53 3.35
N LEU A 99 -5.26 -5.05 4.53
CA LEU A 99 -5.95 -5.83 5.55
C LEU A 99 -7.47 -5.66 5.41
N VAL A 100 -7.93 -4.42 5.39
CA VAL A 100 -9.35 -4.07 5.26
C VAL A 100 -9.52 -2.99 4.19
N CYS A 101 -10.51 -3.17 3.33
CA CYS A 101 -10.84 -2.21 2.28
C CYS A 101 -12.29 -1.75 2.39
N ALA A 102 -12.54 -0.51 1.96
CA ALA A 102 -13.89 -0.02 1.67
C ALA A 102 -14.21 -0.18 0.17
N PRO A 103 -15.44 -0.52 -0.20
CA PRO A 103 -15.85 -0.62 -1.60
C PRO A 103 -15.56 0.62 -2.43
N GLU A 104 -15.74 1.80 -1.83
CA GLU A 104 -15.50 3.09 -2.47
C GLU A 104 -14.02 3.27 -2.83
N GLY A 105 -13.12 2.87 -1.93
CA GLY A 105 -11.69 2.92 -2.17
C GLY A 105 -11.24 1.96 -3.26
N ILE A 106 -11.74 0.73 -3.24
CA ILE A 106 -11.47 -0.27 -4.29
C ILE A 106 -11.88 0.27 -5.64
N LYS A 107 -13.13 0.72 -5.77
CA LYS A 107 -13.66 1.27 -7.01
C LYS A 107 -12.82 2.42 -7.55
N ARG A 108 -12.45 3.35 -6.69
CA ARG A 108 -11.63 4.51 -7.07
C ARG A 108 -10.25 4.10 -7.58
N VAL A 109 -9.61 3.13 -6.96
CA VAL A 109 -8.32 2.60 -7.40
C VAL A 109 -8.44 1.86 -8.72
N GLU A 110 -9.46 1.02 -8.89
CA GLU A 110 -9.72 0.29 -10.14
C GLU A 110 -10.01 1.23 -11.32
N GLU A 111 -10.74 2.31 -11.09
CA GLU A 111 -10.99 3.34 -12.10
C GLU A 111 -9.72 4.10 -12.51
N ALA A 112 -8.84 4.42 -11.55
CA ALA A 112 -7.58 5.12 -11.81
C ALA A 112 -6.50 4.21 -12.40
N HIS A 113 -6.42 2.98 -11.92
CA HIS A 113 -5.37 2.01 -12.25
C HIS A 113 -5.92 0.59 -12.42
N PRO A 114 -6.64 0.30 -13.51
CA PRO A 114 -7.25 -1.02 -13.74
C PRO A 114 -6.24 -2.15 -13.91
N ASP A 115 -4.97 -1.84 -14.11
CA ASP A 115 -3.85 -2.77 -14.25
C ASP A 115 -3.20 -3.16 -12.91
N VAL A 116 -3.66 -2.60 -11.79
CA VAL A 116 -3.14 -2.89 -10.46
C VAL A 116 -4.07 -3.84 -9.71
N ASP A 117 -3.53 -4.98 -9.29
CA ASP A 117 -4.26 -5.95 -8.51
C ASP A 117 -4.30 -5.56 -7.02
N ILE A 118 -5.47 -5.64 -6.42
CA ILE A 118 -5.70 -5.39 -5.00
C ILE A 118 -5.97 -6.72 -4.30
N TYR A 119 -5.14 -7.05 -3.33
CA TYR A 119 -5.32 -8.21 -2.45
C TYR A 119 -5.69 -7.73 -1.05
N THR A 120 -6.78 -8.22 -0.51
CA THR A 120 -7.26 -7.83 0.81
C THR A 120 -7.78 -9.01 1.61
N ALA A 121 -7.64 -8.94 2.92
CA ALA A 121 -8.19 -9.97 3.81
C ALA A 121 -9.70 -9.79 4.01
N ALA A 122 -10.20 -8.56 4.00
CA ALA A 122 -11.62 -8.26 4.16
C ALA A 122 -12.04 -7.01 3.40
N VAL A 123 -13.32 -7.00 3.00
CA VAL A 123 -13.99 -5.78 2.49
C VAL A 123 -15.12 -5.46 3.45
N ASP A 124 -15.05 -4.29 4.04
CA ASP A 124 -16.07 -3.78 4.97
C ASP A 124 -17.21 -3.06 4.24
N SER A 125 -18.16 -2.52 4.99
CA SER A 125 -19.45 -2.07 4.45
C SER A 125 -19.32 -0.79 3.60
N HIS A 126 -18.74 0.26 4.16
CA HIS A 126 -18.70 1.59 3.54
C HIS A 126 -17.73 2.53 4.27
N LEU A 127 -17.58 3.75 3.76
CA LEU A 127 -16.92 4.86 4.46
C LEU A 127 -17.96 5.72 5.16
N ASP A 128 -17.60 6.23 6.35
CA ASP A 128 -18.37 7.28 6.99
C ASP A 128 -18.09 8.66 6.37
N GLU A 129 -18.73 9.70 6.91
CA GLU A 129 -18.59 11.09 6.45
C GLU A 129 -17.18 11.68 6.61
N HIS A 130 -16.36 11.07 7.47
CA HIS A 130 -14.95 11.45 7.70
C HIS A 130 -13.96 10.59 6.90
N GLY A 131 -14.44 9.63 6.09
CA GLY A 131 -13.61 8.74 5.30
C GLY A 131 -13.01 7.58 6.08
N TYR A 132 -13.58 7.22 7.23
CA TYR A 132 -13.23 6.01 7.98
C TYR A 132 -14.04 4.81 7.52
N ILE A 133 -13.41 3.65 7.50
CA ILE A 133 -14.06 2.38 7.15
C ILE A 133 -15.00 1.94 8.27
N ILE A 134 -16.23 1.55 7.91
CA ILE A 134 -17.24 1.06 8.84
C ILE A 134 -17.55 -0.42 8.52
N PRO A 135 -17.44 -1.32 9.49
CA PRO A 135 -17.07 -1.16 10.90
C PRO A 135 -15.60 -0.78 11.14
N GLY A 136 -14.69 -1.23 10.29
CA GLY A 136 -13.27 -0.87 10.30
C GLY A 136 -12.54 -1.07 11.62
N LEU A 137 -11.38 -0.40 11.73
CA LEU A 137 -10.49 -0.45 12.88
C LEU A 137 -10.11 0.94 13.42
N GLY A 138 -10.72 2.02 12.90
CA GLY A 138 -10.28 3.38 13.17
C GLY A 138 -8.96 3.71 12.45
N ASP A 139 -8.02 4.38 13.12
CA ASP A 139 -6.69 4.68 12.57
C ASP A 139 -5.72 3.51 12.85
N ALA A 140 -5.31 2.83 11.77
CA ALA A 140 -4.43 1.68 11.88
C ALA A 140 -3.02 2.07 12.38
N GLY A 141 -2.50 3.23 11.96
CA GLY A 141 -1.20 3.72 12.40
C GLY A 141 -1.17 3.97 13.90
N ASP A 142 -2.15 4.68 14.42
CA ASP A 142 -2.27 4.94 15.86
C ASP A 142 -2.41 3.65 16.67
N ARG A 143 -3.16 2.68 16.16
CA ARG A 143 -3.31 1.38 16.82
C ARG A 143 -2.02 0.56 16.83
N ILE A 144 -1.30 0.52 15.72
CA ILE A 144 -0.04 -0.23 15.62
C ILE A 144 1.04 0.37 16.52
N PHE A 145 1.13 1.70 16.54
CA PHE A 145 2.22 2.42 17.22
C PHE A 145 1.86 2.96 18.60
N GLY A 146 0.61 2.80 19.03
CA GLY A 146 0.18 3.25 20.35
C GLY A 146 0.22 4.77 20.51
N THR A 147 -0.08 5.53 19.47
CA THR A 147 0.01 7.00 19.46
C THR A 147 -1.29 7.70 19.84
N ARG A 148 -2.28 6.94 20.30
CA ARG A 148 -3.50 7.40 20.98
C ARG A 148 -3.93 6.44 22.05
#